data_b4470d2d228c62ac140e3de700dea947
#
_entry.id   b4470d2d228c62ac140e3de700dea947
#
_cell.length_a   1.000
_cell.length_b   1.000
_cell.length_c   1.000
_cell.angle_alpha   90.00
_cell.angle_beta   90.00
_cell.angle_gamma   90.00
#
_symmetry.space_group_name_H-M   'P 1'
#
loop_
_entity.id
_entity.type
_entity.pdbx_description
1 polymer ?
#
loop_
_entity_poly.entity_id
_entity_poly.type
_entity_poly.pdbx_seq_one_letter_code
_entity_poly.pdbx_strand_id
1 'polypeptide(L)'
;MTDFKNMKFKISRGCDRGFCHQACGRQDKQLNTYDWLADVPGNEESTDLVEVQFKNTRKGYYHNVNNIELKKGDIVAVEASPGHDIGVVTLTGRLVKLQIKKANLKSADEIKRVYRIAKPVDMEKYHEAKSREHATMIQSRQIAKDLGLQMKIGDVEYQGDGNKAIFYYIADERVDFRQLIKVLAETFHVRIEMKQIGARQEAGRIGGTGPCGRELCCATWMKNFVSVSTNAARFQDISLNPQKLAGLCAKLKCCLNYEVDDYVEAGRKMPSRDVV
;
A
#
# COMPACT_ATOMS: atom_id res chain seq x y z
N MET A 1 -8.36 -4.43 42.31
CA MET A 1 -7.92 -5.24 41.15
C MET A 1 -8.93 -5.00 40.05
N THR A 2 -8.64 -4.10 39.17
CA THR A 2 -9.53 -3.71 38.05
C THR A 2 -9.41 -4.76 36.94
N ASP A 3 -10.56 -5.28 36.59
CA ASP A 3 -10.73 -6.40 35.65
C ASP A 3 -10.39 -5.96 34.22
N PHE A 4 -9.15 -6.20 33.76
CA PHE A 4 -8.67 -5.87 32.42
C PHE A 4 -9.29 -6.74 31.31
N LYS A 5 -10.10 -7.74 31.64
CA LYS A 5 -10.68 -8.69 30.68
C LYS A 5 -11.85 -8.15 29.85
N ASN A 6 -12.46 -7.01 30.24
CA ASN A 6 -13.65 -6.47 29.59
C ASN A 6 -13.49 -5.07 28.96
N MET A 7 -12.29 -4.56 28.83
CA MET A 7 -12.05 -3.35 28.06
C MET A 7 -12.15 -3.65 26.55
N LYS A 8 -13.32 -3.50 25.97
CA LYS A 8 -13.49 -3.36 24.52
C LYS A 8 -12.88 -2.02 24.11
N PHE A 9 -11.59 -2.01 23.79
CA PHE A 9 -10.98 -0.88 23.12
C PHE A 9 -11.67 -0.71 21.77
N LYS A 10 -12.55 0.28 21.64
CA LYS A 10 -12.97 0.80 20.34
C LYS A 10 -11.76 1.50 19.72
N ILE A 11 -10.95 0.75 18.99
CA ILE A 11 -9.91 1.32 18.17
C ILE A 11 -10.61 1.98 16.99
N SER A 12 -10.57 3.31 16.93
CA SER A 12 -11.11 4.06 15.80
C SER A 12 -10.37 3.61 14.53
N ARG A 13 -11.11 3.12 13.55
CA ARG A 13 -10.58 2.81 12.23
C ARG A 13 -10.14 4.12 11.59
N GLY A 14 -8.92 4.14 11.04
CA GLY A 14 -8.41 5.31 10.33
C GLY A 14 -7.65 6.28 11.23
N CYS A 15 -6.50 5.87 11.74
CA CYS A 15 -5.55 6.80 12.32
C CYS A 15 -4.82 7.54 11.18
N ASP A 16 -4.99 8.85 11.10
CA ASP A 16 -4.35 9.70 10.10
C ASP A 16 -2.84 9.70 10.17
N ARG A 17 -2.28 9.25 11.26
CA ARG A 17 -0.84 9.21 11.52
C ARG A 17 -0.18 7.87 11.18
N GLY A 18 -0.90 6.93 10.58
CA GLY A 18 -0.35 5.61 10.24
C GLY A 18 -0.05 4.70 11.42
N PHE A 19 -0.42 5.08 12.63
CA PHE A 19 -0.23 4.30 13.86
C PHE A 19 -1.48 3.50 14.25
N CYS A 20 -2.25 3.06 13.28
CA CYS A 20 -3.42 2.26 13.59
C CYS A 20 -2.99 0.87 14.03
N HIS A 21 -3.05 0.61 15.33
CA HIS A 21 -2.81 -0.69 15.95
C HIS A 21 -4.08 -1.55 15.90
N GLN A 22 -4.66 -1.74 14.73
CA GLN A 22 -5.73 -2.72 14.61
C GLN A 22 -5.15 -4.13 14.74
N ALA A 23 -5.82 -4.96 15.52
CA ALA A 23 -5.48 -6.37 15.71
C ALA A 23 -5.47 -7.19 14.39
N CYS A 24 -6.10 -6.68 13.34
CA CYS A 24 -6.11 -7.24 11.99
C CYS A 24 -4.81 -7.03 11.21
N GLY A 25 -3.77 -6.48 11.82
CA GLY A 25 -2.45 -6.37 11.24
C GLY A 25 -2.32 -5.26 10.17
N ARG A 26 -1.40 -5.43 9.31
CA ARG A 26 -0.69 -4.51 8.43
C ARG A 26 -1.49 -3.87 7.28
N GLN A 27 -2.82 -3.91 7.30
CA GLN A 27 -3.61 -3.45 6.16
C GLN A 27 -3.58 -1.93 5.97
N ASP A 28 -3.42 -1.17 7.06
CA ASP A 28 -3.59 0.28 7.07
C ASP A 28 -2.31 1.04 7.49
N LYS A 29 -1.13 0.48 7.19
CA LYS A 29 0.14 1.11 7.60
C LYS A 29 0.50 2.35 6.81
N GLN A 30 -0.08 2.56 5.64
CA GLN A 30 0.24 3.69 4.82
C GLN A 30 -0.39 4.97 5.39
N LEU A 31 0.42 6.00 5.55
CA LEU A 31 -0.05 7.32 5.93
C LEU A 31 -1.04 7.87 4.91
N ASN A 32 -2.17 8.33 5.40
CA ASN A 32 -3.19 8.96 4.59
C ASN A 32 -2.93 10.47 4.48
N THR A 33 -3.41 11.06 3.40
CA THR A 33 -3.40 12.50 3.24
C THR A 33 -4.28 13.13 4.31
N TYR A 34 -3.78 14.18 4.97
CA TYR A 34 -4.53 14.95 5.95
C TYR A 34 -4.90 16.30 5.36
N ASP A 35 -6.16 16.70 5.54
CA ASP A 35 -6.62 18.03 5.15
C ASP A 35 -6.47 18.98 6.33
N TRP A 36 -5.42 19.80 6.28
CA TRP A 36 -5.12 20.81 7.30
C TRP A 36 -6.06 22.01 7.26
N LEU A 37 -6.82 22.15 6.18
CA LEU A 37 -7.70 23.27 5.92
C LEU A 37 -9.18 22.88 5.93
N ALA A 38 -9.50 21.68 6.43
CA ALA A 38 -10.87 21.18 6.47
C ALA A 38 -11.81 22.10 7.27
N ASP A 39 -11.29 22.73 8.33
CA ASP A 39 -12.07 23.58 9.22
C ASP A 39 -12.12 25.06 8.76
N VAL A 40 -11.48 25.41 7.64
CA VAL A 40 -11.45 26.77 7.14
C VAL A 40 -12.65 27.01 6.23
N PRO A 41 -13.55 27.97 6.54
CA PRO A 41 -14.69 28.29 5.69
C PRO A 41 -14.29 28.65 4.26
N GLY A 42 -15.05 28.18 3.28
CA GLY A 42 -14.76 28.39 1.85
C GLY A 42 -13.84 27.35 1.21
N ASN A 43 -13.34 26.38 1.97
CA ASN A 43 -12.54 25.27 1.46
C ASN A 43 -13.40 24.03 1.07
N GLU A 44 -14.69 24.12 1.17
CA GLU A 44 -15.65 23.05 0.90
C GLU A 44 -15.91 22.85 -0.60
N GLU A 45 -14.86 22.68 -1.41
CA GLU A 45 -15.08 22.18 -2.75
C GLU A 45 -15.57 20.73 -2.68
N SER A 46 -16.86 20.55 -2.86
CA SER A 46 -17.44 19.22 -3.03
C SER A 46 -16.96 18.62 -4.35
N THR A 47 -16.40 17.45 -4.30
CA THR A 47 -16.13 16.65 -5.50
C THR A 47 -16.81 15.32 -5.35
N ASP A 48 -17.27 14.77 -6.45
CA ASP A 48 -17.84 13.43 -6.54
C ASP A 48 -16.76 12.32 -6.47
N LEU A 49 -15.48 12.71 -6.33
CA LEU A 49 -14.35 11.79 -6.30
C LEU A 49 -13.96 11.44 -4.86
N VAL A 50 -13.71 10.17 -4.63
CA VAL A 50 -13.24 9.65 -3.34
C VAL A 50 -12.02 8.74 -3.52
N GLU A 51 -11.08 8.80 -2.57
CA GLU A 51 -9.96 7.87 -2.48
C GLU A 51 -10.34 6.73 -1.55
N VAL A 52 -10.19 5.50 -2.01
CA VAL A 52 -10.48 4.29 -1.24
C VAL A 52 -9.22 3.46 -1.11
N GLN A 53 -8.92 3.02 0.11
CA GLN A 53 -7.79 2.16 0.42
C GLN A 53 -8.25 0.72 0.61
N PHE A 54 -7.43 -0.19 0.09
CA PHE A 54 -7.57 -1.63 0.24
C PHE A 54 -6.41 -2.20 1.05
N LYS A 55 -6.02 -3.43 0.78
CA LYS A 55 -4.91 -4.08 1.48
C LYS A 55 -3.58 -3.38 1.23
N ASN A 56 -2.82 -3.16 2.29
CA ASN A 56 -1.47 -2.57 2.27
C ASN A 56 -1.43 -1.19 1.60
N THR A 57 -0.69 -1.09 0.48
CA THR A 57 -0.47 0.17 -0.24
C THR A 57 -1.40 0.38 -1.43
N ARG A 58 -2.37 -0.53 -1.65
CA ARG A 58 -3.29 -0.41 -2.79
C ARG A 58 -4.36 0.63 -2.49
N LYS A 59 -4.41 1.68 -3.30
CA LYS A 59 -5.43 2.71 -3.29
C LYS A 59 -6.06 2.83 -4.67
N GLY A 60 -7.33 3.23 -4.70
CA GLY A 60 -8.07 3.52 -5.92
C GLY A 60 -8.88 4.80 -5.78
N TYR A 61 -9.25 5.37 -6.92
CA TYR A 61 -10.12 6.55 -6.99
C TYR A 61 -11.42 6.16 -7.63
N TYR A 62 -12.52 6.68 -7.09
CA TYR A 62 -13.87 6.29 -7.47
C TYR A 62 -14.80 7.49 -7.54
N HIS A 63 -15.80 7.42 -8.43
CA HIS A 63 -16.89 8.38 -8.49
C HIS A 63 -18.00 8.01 -7.51
N ASN A 64 -18.41 8.95 -6.71
CA ASN A 64 -19.59 8.86 -5.86
C ASN A 64 -20.84 9.31 -6.64
N VAL A 65 -21.24 8.51 -7.63
CA VAL A 65 -22.36 8.84 -8.55
C VAL A 65 -23.69 8.95 -7.80
N ASN A 66 -23.83 8.22 -6.70
CA ASN A 66 -25.07 8.18 -5.92
C ASN A 66 -25.17 9.30 -4.89
N ASN A 67 -24.22 10.25 -4.87
CA ASN A 67 -24.15 11.33 -3.88
C ASN A 67 -24.32 10.86 -2.43
N ILE A 68 -23.71 9.72 -2.09
CA ILE A 68 -23.75 9.16 -0.74
C ILE A 68 -22.90 10.07 0.15
N GLU A 69 -23.42 10.45 1.32
CA GLU A 69 -22.62 11.18 2.30
C GLU A 69 -21.52 10.27 2.85
N LEU A 70 -20.30 10.44 2.33
CA LEU A 70 -19.15 9.64 2.69
C LEU A 70 -18.19 10.43 3.56
N LYS A 71 -17.78 9.81 4.66
CA LYS A 71 -16.78 10.34 5.58
C LYS A 71 -15.53 9.47 5.55
N LYS A 72 -14.41 10.07 5.89
CA LYS A 72 -13.16 9.35 6.08
C LYS A 72 -13.34 8.25 7.13
N GLY A 73 -12.94 7.03 6.77
CA GLY A 73 -13.11 5.84 7.62
C GLY A 73 -14.33 4.99 7.26
N ASP A 74 -15.24 5.47 6.42
CA ASP A 74 -16.38 4.68 5.97
C ASP A 74 -15.91 3.49 5.12
N ILE A 75 -16.55 2.36 5.32
CA ILE A 75 -16.30 1.15 4.54
C ILE A 75 -17.29 1.12 3.39
N VAL A 76 -16.79 1.07 2.17
CA VAL A 76 -17.60 1.15 0.95
C VAL A 76 -17.39 -0.05 0.05
N ALA A 77 -18.48 -0.43 -0.63
CA ALA A 77 -18.46 -1.36 -1.75
C ALA A 77 -18.25 -0.56 -3.04
N VAL A 78 -17.20 -0.88 -3.77
CA VAL A 78 -16.81 -0.20 -5.00
C VAL A 78 -16.85 -1.15 -6.19
N GLU A 79 -17.01 -0.57 -7.36
CA GLU A 79 -17.00 -1.33 -8.60
C GLU A 79 -15.65 -1.99 -8.85
N ALA A 80 -15.68 -3.29 -9.13
CA ALA A 80 -14.51 -4.07 -9.53
C ALA A 80 -14.84 -4.90 -10.77
N SER A 81 -13.83 -5.41 -11.45
CA SER A 81 -14.00 -6.28 -12.60
C SER A 81 -13.31 -7.64 -12.35
N PRO A 82 -14.11 -8.70 -12.11
CA PRO A 82 -15.58 -8.78 -11.97
C PRO A 82 -16.07 -8.32 -10.57
N GLY A 83 -17.38 -8.03 -10.45
CA GLY A 83 -18.06 -7.86 -9.19
C GLY A 83 -17.77 -6.55 -8.44
N HIS A 84 -17.59 -6.63 -7.13
CA HIS A 84 -17.32 -5.48 -6.28
C HIS A 84 -16.20 -5.77 -5.28
N ASP A 85 -15.50 -4.70 -4.88
CA ASP A 85 -14.46 -4.78 -3.86
C ASP A 85 -14.86 -3.96 -2.64
N ILE A 86 -14.30 -4.29 -1.49
CA ILE A 86 -14.55 -3.59 -0.23
C ILE A 86 -13.28 -2.83 0.18
N GLY A 87 -13.44 -1.55 0.45
CA GLY A 87 -12.34 -0.71 0.90
C GLY A 87 -12.79 0.37 1.87
N VAL A 88 -11.82 1.11 2.41
CA VAL A 88 -12.03 2.18 3.38
C VAL A 88 -11.80 3.53 2.71
N VAL A 89 -12.72 4.46 2.86
CA VAL A 89 -12.56 5.84 2.37
C VAL A 89 -11.45 6.52 3.18
N THR A 90 -10.44 6.99 2.48
CA THR A 90 -9.27 7.67 3.09
C THR A 90 -9.23 9.15 2.83
N LEU A 91 -9.87 9.61 1.74
CA LEU A 91 -9.90 11.01 1.38
C LEU A 91 -11.16 11.32 0.57
N THR A 92 -11.76 12.47 0.86
CA THR A 92 -12.89 13.07 0.14
C THR A 92 -12.55 14.52 -0.23
N GLY A 93 -13.38 15.14 -1.08
CA GLY A 93 -13.24 16.55 -1.40
C GLY A 93 -12.09 16.88 -2.37
N ARG A 94 -11.71 18.16 -2.40
CA ARG A 94 -10.77 18.74 -3.39
C ARG A 94 -9.39 18.06 -3.46
N LEU A 95 -8.90 17.56 -2.34
CA LEU A 95 -7.57 16.95 -2.28
C LEU A 95 -7.48 15.65 -3.09
N VAL A 96 -8.62 14.98 -3.36
CA VAL A 96 -8.65 13.78 -4.21
C VAL A 96 -8.15 14.10 -5.62
N LYS A 97 -8.56 15.23 -6.19
CA LYS A 97 -8.08 15.70 -7.52
C LYS A 97 -6.56 15.89 -7.55
N LEU A 98 -5.99 16.41 -6.46
CA LEU A 98 -4.53 16.59 -6.35
C LEU A 98 -3.82 15.24 -6.23
N GLN A 99 -4.39 14.29 -5.50
CA GLN A 99 -3.82 12.94 -5.40
C GLN A 99 -3.88 12.19 -6.74
N ILE A 100 -4.94 12.34 -7.51
CA ILE A 100 -5.07 11.78 -8.87
C ILE A 100 -3.96 12.35 -9.78
N LYS A 101 -3.74 13.68 -9.76
CA LYS A 101 -2.64 14.32 -10.49
C LYS A 101 -1.27 13.78 -10.05
N LYS A 102 -1.04 13.66 -8.75
CA LYS A 102 0.20 13.10 -8.18
C LYS A 102 0.42 11.64 -8.57
N ALA A 103 -0.65 10.88 -8.72
CA ALA A 103 -0.61 9.47 -9.15
C ALA A 103 -0.40 9.30 -10.66
N ASN A 104 -0.37 10.39 -11.45
CA ASN A 104 -0.24 10.39 -12.91
C ASN A 104 -1.25 9.46 -13.61
N LEU A 105 -2.47 9.40 -13.12
CA LEU A 105 -3.53 8.65 -13.78
C LEU A 105 -3.86 9.35 -15.11
N LYS A 106 -3.63 8.64 -16.21
CA LYS A 106 -3.66 9.20 -17.55
C LYS A 106 -5.07 9.44 -18.10
N SER A 107 -6.09 8.88 -17.48
CA SER A 107 -7.47 8.96 -17.99
C SER A 107 -8.47 9.05 -16.86
N ALA A 108 -9.35 10.04 -16.92
CA ALA A 108 -10.52 10.12 -16.06
C ALA A 108 -11.59 9.08 -16.45
N ASP A 109 -11.49 8.50 -17.65
CA ASP A 109 -12.51 7.61 -18.24
C ASP A 109 -12.54 6.21 -17.63
N GLU A 110 -11.55 5.86 -16.82
CA GLU A 110 -11.48 4.56 -16.13
C GLU A 110 -11.83 4.65 -14.64
N ILE A 111 -12.27 5.81 -14.15
CA ILE A 111 -12.63 5.95 -12.74
C ILE A 111 -13.95 5.22 -12.50
N LYS A 112 -13.88 4.14 -11.73
CA LYS A 112 -15.01 3.29 -11.36
C LYS A 112 -15.88 3.97 -10.30
N ARG A 113 -17.05 3.36 -10.03
CA ARG A 113 -18.06 3.94 -9.15
C ARG A 113 -18.02 3.35 -7.74
N VAL A 114 -18.41 4.17 -6.77
CA VAL A 114 -18.85 3.69 -5.44
C VAL A 114 -20.30 3.25 -5.57
N TYR A 115 -20.58 2.01 -5.17
CA TYR A 115 -21.95 1.50 -5.19
C TYR A 115 -22.75 1.94 -3.95
N ARG A 116 -22.18 1.72 -2.78
CA ARG A 116 -22.85 1.95 -1.49
C ARG A 116 -21.88 1.80 -0.31
N ILE A 117 -22.34 2.20 0.88
CA ILE A 117 -21.70 1.82 2.14
C ILE A 117 -21.84 0.31 2.32
N ALA A 118 -20.79 -0.34 2.82
CA ALA A 118 -20.75 -1.78 3.02
C ALA A 118 -21.79 -2.22 4.06
N LYS A 119 -22.53 -3.28 3.73
CA LYS A 119 -23.50 -3.91 4.63
C LYS A 119 -22.81 -4.97 5.50
N PRO A 120 -23.40 -5.40 6.62
CA PRO A 120 -22.85 -6.47 7.47
C PRO A 120 -22.52 -7.75 6.70
N VAL A 121 -23.38 -8.16 5.77
CA VAL A 121 -23.16 -9.33 4.90
C VAL A 121 -21.91 -9.19 4.02
N ASP A 122 -21.63 -7.98 3.52
CA ASP A 122 -20.41 -7.72 2.74
C ASP A 122 -19.17 -7.86 3.62
N MET A 123 -19.28 -7.41 4.88
CA MET A 123 -18.18 -7.52 5.84
C MET A 123 -17.89 -8.96 6.24
N GLU A 124 -18.92 -9.80 6.38
CA GLU A 124 -18.75 -11.24 6.64
C GLU A 124 -17.97 -11.90 5.51
N LYS A 125 -18.39 -11.69 4.25
CA LYS A 125 -17.69 -12.20 3.05
C LYS A 125 -16.28 -11.67 2.96
N TYR A 126 -16.08 -10.38 3.24
CA TYR A 126 -14.76 -9.76 3.25
C TYR A 126 -13.83 -10.44 4.28
N HIS A 127 -14.31 -10.65 5.51
CA HIS A 127 -13.51 -11.30 6.56
C HIS A 127 -13.19 -12.75 6.20
N GLU A 128 -14.15 -13.48 5.62
CA GLU A 128 -13.93 -14.84 5.13
C GLU A 128 -12.86 -14.87 4.03
N ALA A 129 -12.96 -13.98 3.02
CA ALA A 129 -11.98 -13.87 1.95
C ALA A 129 -10.58 -13.55 2.51
N LYS A 130 -10.50 -12.59 3.45
CA LYS A 130 -9.23 -12.21 4.09
C LYS A 130 -8.61 -13.32 4.95
N SER A 131 -9.41 -14.12 5.62
CA SER A 131 -8.91 -15.25 6.42
C SER A 131 -8.18 -16.30 5.58
N ARG A 132 -8.59 -16.48 4.33
CA ARG A 132 -8.00 -17.44 3.38
C ARG A 132 -6.66 -16.98 2.77
N GLU A 133 -6.35 -15.69 2.79
CA GLU A 133 -5.17 -15.12 2.08
C GLU A 133 -3.85 -15.78 2.46
N HIS A 134 -3.61 -15.99 3.76
CA HIS A 134 -2.35 -16.53 4.23
C HIS A 134 -2.16 -18.01 3.82
N ALA A 135 -3.18 -18.83 3.97
CA ALA A 135 -3.15 -20.24 3.56
C ALA A 135 -2.96 -20.37 2.04
N THR A 136 -3.71 -19.56 1.27
CA THR A 136 -3.57 -19.49 -0.19
C THR A 136 -2.17 -19.08 -0.62
N MET A 137 -1.55 -18.13 0.07
CA MET A 137 -0.18 -17.68 -0.23
C MET A 137 0.84 -18.82 -0.01
N ILE A 138 0.73 -19.57 1.08
CA ILE A 138 1.63 -20.68 1.36
C ILE A 138 1.47 -21.78 0.30
N GLN A 139 0.24 -22.18 0.03
CA GLN A 139 -0.06 -23.22 -0.93
C GLN A 139 0.36 -22.82 -2.35
N SER A 140 0.13 -21.58 -2.75
CA SER A 140 0.55 -21.09 -4.07
C SER A 140 2.07 -21.06 -4.25
N ARG A 141 2.83 -20.80 -3.18
CA ARG A 141 4.30 -20.91 -3.20
C ARG A 141 4.75 -22.34 -3.45
N GLN A 142 4.10 -23.30 -2.81
CA GLN A 142 4.42 -24.71 -3.02
C GLN A 142 4.13 -25.12 -4.47
N ILE A 143 2.95 -24.77 -5.00
CA ILE A 143 2.58 -25.06 -6.40
C ILE A 143 3.59 -24.44 -7.37
N ALA A 144 3.99 -23.17 -7.16
CA ALA A 144 4.98 -22.52 -8.02
C ALA A 144 6.35 -23.23 -7.98
N LYS A 145 6.76 -23.72 -6.81
CA LYS A 145 7.98 -24.51 -6.63
C LYS A 145 7.89 -25.86 -7.34
N ASP A 146 6.77 -26.56 -7.21
CA ASP A 146 6.56 -27.87 -7.83
C ASP A 146 6.53 -27.77 -9.37
N LEU A 147 6.11 -26.63 -9.90
CA LEU A 147 6.17 -26.31 -11.33
C LEU A 147 7.56 -25.83 -11.77
N GLY A 148 8.55 -25.75 -10.90
CA GLY A 148 9.93 -25.33 -11.20
C GLY A 148 10.06 -23.86 -11.61
N LEU A 149 9.09 -23.00 -11.28
CA LEU A 149 9.10 -21.60 -11.69
C LEU A 149 10.09 -20.75 -10.86
N GLN A 150 10.94 -20.00 -11.52
CA GLN A 150 11.90 -19.08 -10.88
C GLN A 150 11.21 -17.76 -10.48
N MET A 151 10.29 -17.87 -9.54
CA MET A 151 9.53 -16.72 -9.01
C MET A 151 9.17 -16.94 -7.55
N LYS A 152 8.91 -15.84 -6.85
CA LYS A 152 8.45 -15.87 -5.47
C LYS A 152 7.12 -15.13 -5.33
N ILE A 153 6.10 -15.81 -4.86
CA ILE A 153 4.83 -15.16 -4.50
C ILE A 153 5.02 -14.48 -3.14
N GLY A 154 4.92 -13.15 -3.13
CA GLY A 154 5.15 -12.31 -1.95
C GLY A 154 3.89 -12.15 -1.11
N ASP A 155 2.74 -11.95 -1.76
CA ASP A 155 1.47 -11.68 -1.09
C ASP A 155 0.30 -12.11 -1.97
N VAL A 156 -0.84 -12.39 -1.34
CA VAL A 156 -2.12 -12.67 -2.02
C VAL A 156 -3.17 -11.75 -1.45
N GLU A 157 -4.01 -11.20 -2.31
CA GLU A 157 -5.09 -10.31 -1.94
C GLU A 157 -6.39 -10.77 -2.61
N TYR A 158 -7.34 -11.21 -1.82
CA TYR A 158 -8.69 -11.50 -2.31
C TYR A 158 -9.49 -10.21 -2.44
N GLN A 159 -10.26 -10.12 -3.52
CA GLN A 159 -11.30 -9.10 -3.68
C GLN A 159 -12.37 -9.28 -2.61
N GLY A 160 -13.02 -8.21 -2.18
CA GLY A 160 -13.96 -8.24 -1.07
C GLY A 160 -15.15 -9.18 -1.24
N ASP A 161 -15.54 -9.48 -2.48
CA ASP A 161 -16.58 -10.46 -2.81
C ASP A 161 -16.09 -11.92 -2.92
N GLY A 162 -14.76 -12.12 -2.82
CA GLY A 162 -14.13 -13.44 -2.90
C GLY A 162 -14.00 -14.04 -4.30
N ASN A 163 -14.47 -13.37 -5.36
CA ASN A 163 -14.51 -13.92 -6.73
C ASN A 163 -13.16 -13.84 -7.47
N LYS A 164 -12.26 -12.98 -7.00
CA LYS A 164 -10.96 -12.74 -7.64
C LYS A 164 -9.87 -12.69 -6.59
N ALA A 165 -8.70 -13.22 -6.94
CA ALA A 165 -7.49 -13.11 -6.13
C ALA A 165 -6.34 -12.53 -6.95
N ILE A 166 -5.63 -11.55 -6.38
CA ILE A 166 -4.45 -10.91 -6.96
C ILE A 166 -3.23 -11.52 -6.29
N PHE A 167 -2.37 -12.15 -7.07
CA PHE A 167 -1.13 -12.74 -6.62
C PHE A 167 0.03 -11.79 -6.96
N TYR A 168 0.64 -11.24 -5.94
CA TYR A 168 1.80 -10.38 -6.09
C TYR A 168 3.08 -11.22 -6.09
N TYR A 169 3.86 -11.14 -7.16
CA TYR A 169 5.07 -11.94 -7.29
C TYR A 169 6.29 -11.10 -7.68
N ILE A 170 7.46 -11.64 -7.36
CA ILE A 170 8.76 -11.15 -7.79
C ILE A 170 9.40 -12.19 -8.67
N ALA A 171 9.97 -11.75 -9.76
CA ALA A 171 10.83 -12.53 -10.63
C ALA A 171 11.86 -11.60 -11.24
N ASP A 172 13.09 -12.10 -11.42
CA ASP A 172 14.19 -11.36 -12.05
C ASP A 172 14.04 -11.38 -13.57
N GLU A 173 13.53 -12.48 -14.11
CA GLU A 173 13.29 -12.67 -15.54
C GLU A 173 11.80 -12.84 -15.84
N ARG A 174 11.47 -12.88 -17.12
CA ARG A 174 10.09 -13.11 -17.58
C ARG A 174 9.72 -14.59 -17.37
N VAL A 175 8.70 -14.81 -16.55
CA VAL A 175 8.19 -16.16 -16.23
C VAL A 175 6.94 -16.46 -17.05
N ASP A 176 6.87 -17.67 -17.61
CA ASP A 176 5.63 -18.20 -18.19
C ASP A 176 4.78 -18.85 -17.09
N PHE A 177 3.71 -18.19 -16.70
CA PHE A 177 2.83 -18.64 -15.61
C PHE A 177 1.47 -19.19 -16.12
N ARG A 178 1.34 -19.54 -17.44
CA ARG A 178 0.07 -20.06 -17.97
C ARG A 178 -0.38 -21.32 -17.26
N GLN A 179 0.55 -22.24 -17.03
CA GLN A 179 0.26 -23.48 -16.29
C GLN A 179 -0.05 -23.20 -14.82
N LEU A 180 0.72 -22.27 -14.20
CA LEU A 180 0.47 -21.87 -12.82
C LEU A 180 -0.95 -21.29 -12.66
N ILE A 181 -1.38 -20.40 -13.55
CA ILE A 181 -2.73 -19.81 -13.49
C ILE A 181 -3.82 -20.89 -13.55
N LYS A 182 -3.67 -21.90 -14.42
CA LYS A 182 -4.63 -23.02 -14.52
C LYS A 182 -4.73 -23.77 -13.20
N VAL A 183 -3.59 -24.21 -12.66
CA VAL A 183 -3.54 -24.97 -11.41
C VAL A 183 -4.09 -24.15 -10.24
N LEU A 184 -3.73 -22.86 -10.15
CA LEU A 184 -4.26 -21.97 -9.09
C LEU A 184 -5.77 -21.77 -9.22
N ALA A 185 -6.29 -21.59 -10.45
CA ALA A 185 -7.72 -21.42 -10.68
C ALA A 185 -8.51 -22.70 -10.32
N GLU A 186 -7.99 -23.88 -10.65
CA GLU A 186 -8.56 -25.18 -10.29
C GLU A 186 -8.51 -25.42 -8.77
N THR A 187 -7.42 -25.00 -8.10
CA THR A 187 -7.24 -25.21 -6.65
C THR A 187 -8.11 -24.30 -5.81
N PHE A 188 -8.19 -23.02 -6.20
CA PHE A 188 -8.86 -21.99 -5.36
C PHE A 188 -10.25 -21.59 -5.85
N HIS A 189 -10.65 -22.04 -7.03
CA HIS A 189 -11.96 -21.74 -7.65
C HIS A 189 -12.27 -20.24 -7.74
N VAL A 190 -11.25 -19.42 -8.02
CA VAL A 190 -11.37 -17.96 -8.15
C VAL A 190 -10.67 -17.48 -9.41
N ARG A 191 -11.03 -16.30 -9.89
CA ARG A 191 -10.31 -15.66 -10.99
C ARG A 191 -8.93 -15.21 -10.51
N ILE A 192 -7.89 -15.65 -11.21
CA ILE A 192 -6.50 -15.34 -10.86
C ILE A 192 -6.03 -14.11 -11.65
N GLU A 193 -5.44 -13.14 -10.94
CA GLU A 193 -4.69 -12.04 -11.53
C GLU A 193 -3.25 -12.10 -11.00
N MET A 194 -2.28 -12.14 -11.91
CA MET A 194 -0.85 -12.12 -11.55
C MET A 194 -0.31 -10.71 -11.70
N LYS A 195 0.30 -10.16 -10.63
CA LYS A 195 0.88 -8.82 -10.61
C LYS A 195 2.33 -8.87 -10.18
N GLN A 196 3.23 -8.52 -11.09
CA GLN A 196 4.65 -8.40 -10.77
C GLN A 196 4.89 -7.15 -9.92
N ILE A 197 5.67 -7.30 -8.87
CA ILE A 197 6.12 -6.20 -8.00
C ILE A 197 7.63 -6.22 -7.86
N GLY A 198 8.20 -5.04 -7.61
CA GLY A 198 9.63 -4.94 -7.33
C GLY A 198 9.95 -5.26 -5.87
N ALA A 199 11.20 -5.64 -5.57
CA ALA A 199 11.66 -6.00 -4.22
C ALA A 199 11.38 -4.93 -3.16
N ARG A 200 11.44 -3.63 -3.53
CA ARG A 200 11.10 -2.54 -2.61
C ARG A 200 9.59 -2.47 -2.32
N GLN A 201 8.76 -2.76 -3.32
CA GLN A 201 7.32 -2.84 -3.12
C GLN A 201 6.94 -4.05 -2.25
N GLU A 202 7.61 -5.19 -2.44
CA GLU A 202 7.43 -6.34 -1.54
C GLU A 202 7.80 -5.98 -0.10
N ALA A 203 8.96 -5.37 0.13
CA ALA A 203 9.36 -4.91 1.44
C ALA A 203 8.34 -3.94 2.07
N GLY A 204 7.75 -3.05 1.27
CA GLY A 204 6.68 -2.16 1.70
C GLY A 204 5.40 -2.90 2.11
N ARG A 205 5.04 -3.97 1.42
CA ARG A 205 3.88 -4.81 1.75
C ARG A 205 4.11 -5.64 3.01
N ILE A 206 5.30 -6.20 3.18
CA ILE A 206 5.69 -6.95 4.38
C ILE A 206 5.77 -6.01 5.58
N GLY A 207 6.32 -4.81 5.39
CA GLY A 207 6.59 -3.83 6.44
C GLY A 207 7.82 -4.23 7.26
N GLY A 208 7.96 -3.58 8.42
CA GLY A 208 9.06 -3.80 9.35
C GLY A 208 9.73 -2.51 9.78
N THR A 209 10.80 -2.62 10.56
CA THR A 209 11.56 -1.49 11.08
C THR A 209 12.87 -1.36 10.32
N GLY A 210 13.19 -0.16 9.88
CA GLY A 210 14.46 0.15 9.21
C GLY A 210 15.62 0.22 10.21
N PRO A 211 16.87 0.28 9.72
CA PRO A 211 18.04 0.44 10.59
C PRO A 211 18.08 1.78 11.33
N CYS A 212 17.22 2.73 10.95
CA CYS A 212 17.01 4.00 11.66
C CYS A 212 16.05 3.88 12.87
N GLY A 213 15.51 2.68 13.17
CA GLY A 213 14.56 2.43 14.25
C GLY A 213 13.11 2.84 13.94
N ARG A 214 12.83 3.40 12.75
CA ARG A 214 11.49 3.77 12.29
C ARG A 214 10.89 2.71 11.38
N GLU A 215 9.57 2.70 11.25
CA GLU A 215 8.91 1.89 10.23
C GLU A 215 9.43 2.22 8.82
N LEU A 216 9.42 1.23 7.94
CA LEU A 216 9.92 1.39 6.57
C LEU A 216 9.17 2.51 5.84
N CYS A 217 9.92 3.45 5.26
CA CYS A 217 9.35 4.55 4.46
C CYS A 217 8.47 4.04 3.32
N CYS A 218 8.86 2.92 2.68
CA CYS A 218 8.08 2.28 1.62
C CYS A 218 6.77 1.63 2.12
N ALA A 219 6.65 1.33 3.40
CA ALA A 219 5.41 0.81 3.99
C ALA A 219 4.47 1.93 4.44
N THR A 220 5.01 3.11 4.79
CA THR A 220 4.25 4.19 5.42
C THR A 220 3.88 5.32 4.46
N TRP A 221 4.82 6.08 3.97
CA TRP A 221 4.54 7.34 3.27
C TRP A 221 5.12 7.44 1.86
N MET A 222 6.24 6.76 1.59
CA MET A 222 6.93 6.86 0.31
C MET A 222 6.28 5.94 -0.72
N LYS A 223 5.68 6.52 -1.76
CA LYS A 223 4.99 5.78 -2.84
C LYS A 223 5.80 5.76 -4.13
N ASN A 224 6.50 6.85 -4.42
CA ASN A 224 7.29 7.01 -5.65
C ASN A 224 8.76 6.76 -5.34
N PHE A 225 9.38 5.90 -6.12
CA PHE A 225 10.77 5.50 -5.93
C PHE A 225 11.59 5.88 -7.14
N VAL A 226 12.53 6.76 -6.91
CA VAL A 226 13.57 7.10 -7.89
C VAL A 226 14.76 6.16 -7.67
N SER A 227 15.52 5.91 -8.72
CA SER A 227 16.76 5.15 -8.62
C SER A 227 17.77 5.87 -7.73
N VAL A 228 18.35 5.15 -6.77
CA VAL A 228 19.30 5.73 -5.81
C VAL A 228 20.72 5.50 -6.32
N SER A 229 21.52 6.55 -6.41
CA SER A 229 22.94 6.47 -6.76
C SER A 229 23.82 6.41 -5.51
N THR A 230 25.03 5.87 -5.67
CA THR A 230 26.04 5.88 -4.61
C THR A 230 26.57 7.28 -4.29
N ASN A 231 26.40 8.24 -5.21
CA ASN A 231 26.76 9.64 -4.97
C ASN A 231 25.93 10.24 -3.83
N ALA A 232 24.66 9.86 -3.67
CA ALA A 232 23.85 10.29 -2.56
C ALA A 232 24.47 9.91 -1.19
N ALA A 233 25.12 8.74 -1.10
CA ALA A 233 25.82 8.33 0.11
C ALA A 233 27.13 9.15 0.33
N ARG A 234 27.83 9.51 -0.75
CA ARG A 234 29.03 10.36 -0.65
C ARG A 234 28.71 11.75 -0.13
N PHE A 235 27.66 12.38 -0.58
CA PHE A 235 27.22 13.69 -0.07
C PHE A 235 26.85 13.66 1.42
N GLN A 236 26.46 12.48 1.92
CA GLN A 236 26.09 12.27 3.33
C GLN A 236 27.25 11.73 4.18
N ASP A 237 28.46 11.67 3.62
CA ASP A 237 29.67 11.14 4.26
C ASP A 237 29.50 9.70 4.81
N ILE A 238 28.66 8.91 4.14
CA ILE A 238 28.41 7.52 4.50
C ILE A 238 29.39 6.62 3.75
N SER A 239 30.07 5.74 4.48
CA SER A 239 30.98 4.77 3.86
C SER A 239 30.24 3.90 2.84
N LEU A 240 30.91 3.61 1.70
CA LEU A 240 30.34 2.80 0.61
C LEU A 240 30.25 1.30 0.92
N ASN A 241 30.21 0.94 2.20
CA ASN A 241 30.01 -0.44 2.62
C ASN A 241 28.56 -0.88 2.27
N PRO A 242 28.37 -1.96 1.49
CA PRO A 242 27.07 -2.46 1.10
C PRO A 242 26.12 -2.72 2.30
N GLN A 243 26.65 -3.20 3.41
CA GLN A 243 25.84 -3.45 4.63
C GLN A 243 25.25 -2.15 5.21
N LYS A 244 25.95 -1.02 5.09
CA LYS A 244 25.47 0.28 5.55
C LYS A 244 24.51 0.93 4.53
N LEU A 245 24.66 0.62 3.25
CA LEU A 245 23.90 1.23 2.17
C LEU A 245 22.62 0.47 1.82
N ALA A 246 22.58 -0.85 2.03
CA ALA A 246 21.44 -1.68 1.65
C ALA A 246 20.25 -1.48 2.62
N GLY A 247 19.05 -1.39 2.05
CA GLY A 247 17.79 -1.50 2.76
C GLY A 247 17.35 -2.95 2.92
N LEU A 248 16.25 -3.18 3.66
CA LEU A 248 15.65 -4.52 3.80
C LEU A 248 15.21 -5.15 2.47
N CYS A 249 15.02 -4.34 1.44
CA CYS A 249 14.70 -4.76 0.07
C CYS A 249 15.94 -5.18 -0.75
N ALA A 250 17.12 -5.30 -0.14
CA ALA A 250 18.42 -5.55 -0.77
C ALA A 250 18.85 -4.50 -1.85
N LYS A 251 18.10 -3.41 -2.01
CA LYS A 251 18.47 -2.26 -2.85
C LYS A 251 19.01 -1.12 -1.97
N LEU A 252 19.67 -0.13 -2.58
CA LEU A 252 20.13 1.06 -1.85
C LEU A 252 18.98 1.72 -1.08
N LYS A 253 19.25 2.18 0.13
CA LYS A 253 18.27 2.85 0.99
C LYS A 253 17.66 4.06 0.28
N CYS A 254 16.34 4.13 0.21
CA CYS A 254 15.63 5.24 -0.43
C CYS A 254 15.79 6.57 0.32
N CYS A 255 16.03 6.55 1.64
CA CYS A 255 16.32 7.74 2.42
C CYS A 255 17.57 8.46 1.93
N LEU A 256 18.59 7.76 1.44
CA LEU A 256 19.79 8.39 0.89
C LEU A 256 19.46 9.40 -0.22
N ASN A 257 18.55 9.04 -1.11
CA ASN A 257 18.15 9.93 -2.20
C ASN A 257 17.12 10.97 -1.76
N TYR A 258 16.35 10.66 -0.74
CA TYR A 258 15.35 11.59 -0.19
C TYR A 258 15.98 12.76 0.57
N GLU A 259 17.08 12.50 1.28
CA GLU A 259 17.74 13.46 2.15
C GLU A 259 18.92 14.18 1.47
N VAL A 260 19.30 13.76 0.23
CA VAL A 260 20.54 14.26 -0.41
C VAL A 260 20.55 15.77 -0.61
N ASP A 261 19.42 16.38 -0.97
CA ASP A 261 19.34 17.81 -1.24
C ASP A 261 19.58 18.63 0.02
N ASP A 262 19.05 18.17 1.16
CA ASP A 262 19.26 18.82 2.47
C ASP A 262 20.75 18.78 2.88
N TYR A 263 21.42 17.64 2.66
CA TYR A 263 22.85 17.50 2.92
C TYR A 263 23.70 18.36 1.99
N VAL A 264 23.34 18.45 0.71
CA VAL A 264 24.05 19.31 -0.26
C VAL A 264 23.88 20.79 0.13
N GLU A 265 22.67 21.21 0.52
CA GLU A 265 22.42 22.58 0.95
C GLU A 265 23.21 22.92 2.24
N ALA A 266 23.17 22.03 3.24
CA ALA A 266 23.92 22.20 4.48
C ALA A 266 25.43 22.26 4.23
N GLY A 267 25.94 21.38 3.35
CA GLY A 267 27.37 21.33 2.99
C GLY A 267 27.89 22.61 2.34
N ARG A 268 27.05 23.32 1.58
CA ARG A 268 27.42 24.63 1.00
C ARG A 268 27.64 25.70 2.05
N LYS A 269 27.05 25.56 3.24
CA LYS A 269 27.17 26.52 4.37
C LYS A 269 28.32 26.17 5.31
N MET A 270 28.92 24.99 5.15
CA MET A 270 30.07 24.58 5.96
C MET A 270 31.40 25.05 5.37
N PRO A 271 32.43 25.29 6.18
CA PRO A 271 33.78 25.58 5.69
C PRO A 271 34.33 24.41 4.90
N SER A 272 35.20 24.68 3.91
CA SER A 272 35.85 23.63 3.15
C SER A 272 36.71 22.74 4.06
N ARG A 273 36.85 21.46 3.72
CA ARG A 273 37.64 20.49 4.51
C ARG A 273 39.10 20.83 4.58
N ASP A 274 39.58 21.73 3.72
CA ASP A 274 40.98 22.15 3.63
C ASP A 274 41.31 23.37 4.54
N VAL A 275 40.35 23.87 5.31
CA VAL A 275 40.54 24.93 6.27
C VAL A 275 40.79 24.29 7.65
N VAL A 276 42.05 23.99 7.93
CA VAL A 276 42.54 23.62 9.27
C VAL A 276 43.18 24.85 9.89
#